data_afae03558c4b7c0b4725fd635beec1e2
#
_entry.id   afae03558c4b7c0b4725fd635beec1e2
#
_cell.length_a   1.000
_cell.length_b   1.000
_cell.length_c   1.000
_cell.angle_alpha   90.00
_cell.angle_beta   90.00
_cell.angle_gamma   90.00
#
_symmetry.space_group_name_H-M   'P 1'
#
loop_
_entity.id
_entity.type
_entity.pdbx_description
1 polymer ?
#
loop_
_entity_poly.entity_id
_entity_poly.type
_entity_poly.pdbx_seq_one_letter_code
_entity_poly.pdbx_strand_id
1 'polypeptide(L)' 'MQQIAAYPNENYGIESRIYQTDKGFNVALFDTDADERVCLLMRFQTLAQAVVKAKHLANV' A
#
# COMPACT_ATOMS: atom_id res chain seq x y z
N MET A 1 9.38 10.30 3.79
CA MET A 1 8.67 9.09 3.31
C MET A 1 8.40 9.24 1.83
N GLN A 2 8.76 8.25 1.04
CA GLN A 2 8.65 8.32 -0.42
C GLN A 2 7.84 7.15 -0.94
N GLN A 3 6.83 7.43 -1.76
CA GLN A 3 6.08 6.37 -2.43
C GLN A 3 6.93 5.74 -3.53
N ILE A 4 7.06 4.41 -3.49
CA ILE A 4 7.90 3.67 -4.45
C ILE A 4 7.11 2.68 -5.31
N ALA A 5 5.86 2.37 -4.95
CA ALA A 5 5.03 1.45 -5.72
C ALA A 5 3.56 1.68 -5.41
N ALA A 6 2.71 1.28 -6.36
CA ALA A 6 1.26 1.31 -6.21
C ALA A 6 0.65 0.13 -6.97
N TYR A 7 -0.38 -0.47 -6.39
CA TYR A 7 -1.11 -1.60 -6.96
C TYR A 7 -2.60 -1.28 -6.94
N PRO A 8 -3.12 -0.74 -8.03
CA PRO A 8 -4.54 -0.37 -8.08
C PRO A 8 -5.44 -1.58 -8.28
N ASN A 9 -6.65 -1.49 -7.73
CA ASN A 9 -7.74 -2.40 -8.04
C ASN A 9 -8.94 -1.56 -8.47
N GLU A 10 -9.13 -1.42 -9.77
CA GLU A 10 -10.14 -0.54 -10.33
C GLU A 10 -11.57 -1.04 -10.05
N ASN A 11 -11.74 -2.35 -9.86
CA ASN A 11 -13.06 -2.93 -9.59
C ASN A 11 -13.65 -2.45 -8.28
N TYR A 12 -12.80 -2.11 -7.31
CA TYR A 12 -13.25 -1.69 -5.99
C TYR A 12 -12.90 -0.25 -5.66
N GLY A 13 -12.26 0.47 -6.60
CA GLY A 13 -11.85 1.84 -6.34
C GLY A 13 -10.83 1.97 -5.23
N ILE A 14 -9.91 1.01 -5.11
CA ILE A 14 -8.87 1.00 -4.09
C ILE A 14 -7.50 0.91 -4.72
N GLU A 15 -6.49 1.32 -3.96
CA GLU A 15 -5.10 1.23 -4.39
C GLU A 15 -4.23 0.99 -3.18
N SER A 16 -3.39 -0.04 -3.26
CA SER A 16 -2.40 -0.33 -2.25
C SER A 16 -1.10 0.38 -2.61
N ARG A 17 -0.49 1.08 -1.65
CA ARG A 17 0.73 1.86 -1.88
C ARG A 17 1.83 1.46 -0.93
N ILE A 18 3.07 1.45 -1.45
CA ILE A 18 4.26 1.18 -0.66
C ILE A 18 5.07 2.46 -0.55
N TYR A 19 5.46 2.81 0.68
CA TYR A 19 6.30 3.97 0.99
C TYR A 19 7.59 3.50 1.63
N GLN A 20 8.71 4.04 1.15
CA GLN A 20 10.01 3.79 1.78
C GLN A 20 10.26 4.83 2.86
N THR A 21 10.72 4.38 4.03
CA THR A 21 11.07 5.23 5.17
C THR A 21 12.45 4.87 5.68
N ASP A 22 12.97 5.65 6.64
CA ASP A 22 14.24 5.37 7.29
C ASP A 22 14.25 4.03 8.01
N LYS A 23 13.08 3.51 8.37
CA LYS A 23 12.94 2.32 9.22
C LYS A 23 12.40 1.12 8.48
N GLY A 24 12.20 1.23 7.17
CA GLY A 24 11.69 0.14 6.37
C GLY A 24 10.66 0.58 5.34
N PHE A 25 9.64 -0.25 5.13
CA PHE A 25 8.64 -0.04 4.09
C PHE A 25 7.25 -0.06 4.72
N ASN A 26 6.45 0.95 4.41
CA ASN A 26 5.07 1.03 4.87
C ASN A 26 4.13 0.71 3.74
N VAL A 27 3.08 -0.07 4.05
CA VAL A 27 2.00 -0.39 3.11
C VAL A 27 0.72 0.21 3.63
N ALA A 28 -0.03 0.88 2.76
CA ALA A 28 -1.33 1.45 3.09
C ALA A 28 -2.31 1.20 1.95
N LEU A 29 -3.59 1.07 2.30
CA LEU A 29 -4.68 0.93 1.35
C LEU A 29 -5.44 2.24 1.27
N PHE A 30 -5.68 2.71 0.05
CA PHE A 30 -6.35 3.98 -0.20
C PHE A 30 -7.64 3.75 -0.98
N ASP A 31 -8.65 4.55 -0.67
CA ASP A 31 -9.84 4.69 -1.50
C ASP A 31 -9.52 5.73 -2.56
N THR A 32 -9.44 5.32 -3.83
CA THR A 32 -9.05 6.22 -4.91
C THR A 32 -10.16 7.20 -5.29
N ASP A 33 -11.41 6.86 -5.03
CA ASP A 33 -12.54 7.76 -5.30
C ASP A 33 -12.59 8.90 -4.30
N ALA A 34 -12.35 8.60 -3.03
CA ALA A 34 -12.38 9.59 -1.95
C ALA A 34 -10.99 10.21 -1.68
N ASP A 35 -9.94 9.64 -2.26
CA ASP A 35 -8.54 10.02 -2.02
C ASP A 35 -8.19 9.98 -0.52
N GLU A 36 -8.62 8.91 0.14
CA GLU A 36 -8.44 8.73 1.58
C GLU A 36 -7.79 7.39 1.89
N ARG A 37 -6.99 7.35 2.95
CA ARG A 37 -6.45 6.10 3.48
C ARG A 37 -7.54 5.34 4.22
N VAL A 38 -7.78 4.08 3.84
CA VAL A 38 -8.87 3.28 4.41
C VAL A 38 -8.40 2.25 5.43
N CYS A 39 -7.10 2.00 5.54
CA CYS A 39 -6.59 1.15 6.61
C CYS A 39 -5.26 1.68 7.15
N LEU A 40 -4.89 1.19 8.33
CA LEU A 40 -3.67 1.61 9.00
C LEU A 40 -2.43 1.25 8.21
N LEU A 41 -1.41 2.08 8.30
CA LEU A 41 -0.10 1.77 7.75
C LEU A 41 0.48 0.54 8.43
N MET A 42 0.94 -0.41 7.62
CA MET A 42 1.66 -1.57 8.11
C MET A 42 3.12 -1.45 7.70
N ARG A 43 4.02 -1.69 8.65
CA ARG A 43 5.45 -1.57 8.40
C ARG A 43 6.10 -2.93 8.23
N PHE A 44 6.98 -3.04 7.24
CA PHE A 44 7.76 -4.24 6.95
C PHE A 44 9.24 -3.89 6.87
N GLN A 45 10.09 -4.85 7.20
CA GLN A 45 11.52 -4.64 7.17
C GLN A 45 12.12 -4.78 5.77
N THR A 46 11.47 -5.54 4.89
CA THR A 46 11.97 -5.78 3.54
C THR A 46 10.93 -5.37 2.49
N LEU A 47 11.42 -4.98 1.33
CA LEU A 47 10.56 -4.66 0.21
C LEU A 47 9.74 -5.88 -0.24
N ALA A 48 10.34 -7.06 -0.23
CA ALA A 48 9.64 -8.29 -0.63
C ALA A 48 8.40 -8.54 0.23
N GLN A 49 8.50 -8.37 1.54
CA GLN A 49 7.36 -8.51 2.45
C GLN A 49 6.29 -7.47 2.17
N ALA A 50 6.71 -6.23 1.94
CA ALA A 50 5.79 -5.13 1.64
C ALA A 50 5.03 -5.39 0.32
N VAL A 51 5.72 -5.87 -0.71
CA VAL A 51 5.11 -6.18 -2.00
C VAL A 51 4.05 -7.28 -1.87
N VAL A 52 4.36 -8.35 -1.14
CA VAL A 52 3.40 -9.44 -0.90
C VAL A 52 2.13 -8.90 -0.24
N LYS A 53 2.28 -8.10 0.81
CA LYS A 53 1.13 -7.54 1.52
C LYS A 53 0.35 -6.54 0.66
N ALA A 54 1.06 -5.68 -0.07
CA ALA A 54 0.43 -4.70 -0.94
C ALA A 54 -0.42 -5.36 -2.02
N LYS A 55 0.10 -6.39 -2.67
CA LYS A 55 -0.64 -7.14 -3.69
C LYS A 55 -1.84 -7.86 -3.09
N HIS A 56 -1.69 -8.42 -1.90
CA HIS A 56 -2.78 -9.09 -1.21
C HIS A 56 -3.93 -8.13 -0.92
N LEU A 57 -3.62 -6.94 -0.40
CA LEU A 57 -4.63 -5.94 -0.10
C LEU A 57 -5.34 -5.46 -1.37
N ALA A 58 -4.63 -5.32 -2.47
CA ALA A 58 -5.22 -4.88 -3.74
C ALA A 58 -6.13 -5.94 -4.37
N ASN A 59 -5.98 -7.21 -4.00
CA ASN A 59 -6.72 -8.33 -4.60
C ASN A 59 -7.88 -8.85 -3.74
N VAL A 60 -8.27 -8.13 -2.72
CA VAL A 60 -9.43 -8.54 -1.91
C VAL A 60 -10.76 -8.14 -2.52
#